data_be21a3570a032f892ff12e96c1cb8c9c
#
_entry.id   be21a3570a032f892ff12e96c1cb8c9c
#
_cell.length_a   1.000
_cell.length_b   1.000
_cell.length_c   1.000
_cell.angle_alpha   90.00
_cell.angle_beta   90.00
_cell.angle_gamma   90.00
#
_symmetry.space_group_name_H-M   'P 1'
#
loop_
_entity.id
_entity.type
_entity.pdbx_description
1 polymer ?
#
loop_
_entity_poly.entity_id
_entity_poly.type
_entity_poly.pdbx_seq_one_letter_code
_entity_poly.pdbx_strand_id
1 'polypeptide(L)'
;MGSLARPDITISLCNAEYLLAPYMNHLYSRAHFSKEMYFRWWIGELFPEYDKAIYLDCDTVVCHDLAELYQEDVQDTAVAGVVDFATPAVCRRISGQLGLSAKQYINSGVLLMNAAVWRSDHLAEACVSKLQQHDILACPDQDILNLICKDRILYLNGKWNVQWQHFWDEPDNCLQSPFCDMFFEAIQNPGIIHFTSPVKPWNHPMGPYTDLFWHYAAQLPFFRDVSPSV
;
A
#
# COMPACT_ATOMS: atom_id res chain seq x y z
N MET A 1 7.18 -13.84 -23.56
CA MET A 1 6.16 -13.27 -22.68
C MET A 1 4.79 -13.70 -23.17
N GLY A 2 4.10 -14.60 -22.43
CA GLY A 2 2.74 -14.97 -22.75
C GLY A 2 1.84 -13.74 -22.55
N SER A 3 0.95 -13.47 -23.51
CA SER A 3 0.05 -12.33 -23.43
C SER A 3 -0.96 -12.54 -22.29
N LEU A 4 -0.84 -11.73 -21.23
CA LEU A 4 -1.87 -11.53 -20.21
C LEU A 4 -2.97 -10.58 -20.73
N ALA A 5 -2.85 -10.10 -21.97
CA ALA A 5 -3.74 -9.12 -22.55
C ALA A 5 -5.13 -9.73 -22.78
N ARG A 6 -6.12 -9.19 -22.09
CA ARG A 6 -7.53 -9.32 -22.44
C ARG A 6 -7.89 -8.13 -23.33
N PRO A 7 -8.91 -8.26 -24.22
CA PRO A 7 -9.27 -7.17 -25.14
C PRO A 7 -9.63 -5.84 -24.46
N ASP A 8 -10.03 -5.93 -23.22
CA ASP A 8 -10.51 -4.84 -22.35
C ASP A 8 -9.45 -4.35 -21.35
N ILE A 9 -8.24 -4.94 -21.36
CA ILE A 9 -7.17 -4.61 -20.42
C ILE A 9 -5.90 -4.25 -21.19
N THR A 10 -5.35 -3.07 -20.89
CA THR A 10 -4.03 -2.64 -21.38
C THR A 10 -3.03 -2.72 -20.23
N ILE A 11 -1.91 -3.43 -20.45
CA ILE A 11 -0.79 -3.49 -19.51
C ILE A 11 0.37 -2.72 -20.13
N SER A 12 0.86 -1.71 -19.40
CA SER A 12 2.02 -0.90 -19.80
C SER A 12 3.12 -0.99 -18.74
N LEU A 13 4.36 -1.13 -19.19
CA LEU A 13 5.54 -1.04 -18.33
C LEU A 13 6.12 0.36 -18.44
N CYS A 14 6.15 1.08 -17.30
CA CYS A 14 6.65 2.45 -17.23
C CYS A 14 7.93 2.48 -16.41
N ASN A 15 8.99 3.07 -16.95
CA ASN A 15 10.19 3.37 -16.17
C ASN A 15 9.97 4.72 -15.46
N ALA A 16 9.87 4.69 -14.13
CA ALA A 16 9.67 5.87 -13.30
C ALA A 16 10.97 6.41 -12.67
N GLU A 17 12.13 5.80 -12.94
CA GLU A 17 13.41 6.21 -12.33
C GLU A 17 13.77 7.67 -12.62
N TYR A 18 13.42 8.18 -13.80
CA TYR A 18 13.70 9.57 -14.18
C TYR A 18 13.01 10.59 -13.26
N LEU A 19 11.85 10.26 -12.69
CA LEU A 19 11.13 11.12 -11.74
C LEU A 19 11.89 11.21 -10.40
N LEU A 20 12.49 10.13 -9.95
CA LEU A 20 13.26 10.09 -8.71
C LEU A 20 14.70 10.61 -8.90
N ALA A 21 15.24 10.62 -10.12
CA ALA A 21 16.64 10.97 -10.39
C ALA A 21 17.09 12.29 -9.72
N PRO A 22 16.31 13.38 -9.74
CA PRO A 22 16.67 14.62 -9.07
C PRO A 22 16.76 14.52 -7.54
N TYR A 23 16.07 13.54 -6.97
CA TYR A 23 15.88 13.40 -5.53
C TYR A 23 16.67 12.24 -4.92
N MET A 24 17.39 11.46 -5.73
CA MET A 24 18.05 10.21 -5.30
C MET A 24 18.99 10.39 -4.10
N ASN A 25 19.63 11.54 -3.97
CA ASN A 25 20.51 11.86 -2.82
C ASN A 25 19.74 12.14 -1.52
N HIS A 26 18.44 12.38 -1.62
CA HIS A 26 17.54 12.69 -0.51
C HIS A 26 16.70 11.50 -0.08
N LEU A 27 16.66 10.46 -0.92
CA LEU A 27 15.93 9.24 -0.67
C LEU A 27 16.87 8.19 -0.08
N TYR A 28 16.42 7.51 0.96
CA TYR A 28 17.17 6.42 1.55
C TYR A 28 16.39 5.11 1.49
N SER A 29 17.11 4.00 1.48
CA SER A 29 16.56 2.66 1.65
C SER A 29 16.92 2.13 3.03
N ARG A 30 16.08 1.29 3.60
CA ARG A 30 16.32 0.69 4.92
C ARG A 30 15.84 -0.76 4.94
N ALA A 31 16.69 -1.65 5.42
CA ALA A 31 16.38 -3.07 5.54
C ALA A 31 15.88 -3.67 4.21
N HIS A 32 14.63 -4.12 4.16
CA HIS A 32 13.99 -4.67 2.96
C HIS A 32 13.28 -3.61 2.09
N PHE A 33 13.28 -2.34 2.50
CA PHE A 33 12.67 -1.24 1.73
C PHE A 33 13.69 -0.71 0.72
N SER A 34 13.33 -0.74 -0.55
CA SER A 34 14.10 -0.14 -1.64
C SER A 34 13.55 1.24 -2.00
N LYS A 35 14.29 2.01 -2.81
CA LYS A 35 13.87 3.37 -3.19
C LYS A 35 12.64 3.38 -4.08
N GLU A 36 12.29 2.27 -4.68
CA GLU A 36 11.08 2.10 -5.50
C GLU A 36 9.78 2.33 -4.70
N MET A 37 9.82 2.17 -3.38
CA MET A 37 8.67 2.50 -2.51
C MET A 37 8.21 3.95 -2.68
N TYR A 38 9.09 4.88 -3.07
CA TYR A 38 8.74 6.28 -3.26
C TYR A 38 8.03 6.56 -4.59
N PHE A 39 7.99 5.62 -5.55
CA PHE A 39 7.29 5.81 -6.84
C PHE A 39 5.80 6.10 -6.65
N ARG A 40 5.19 5.62 -5.56
CA ARG A 40 3.78 5.88 -5.25
C ARG A 40 3.46 7.37 -5.09
N TRP A 41 4.43 8.19 -4.67
CA TRP A 41 4.22 9.63 -4.54
C TRP A 41 4.10 10.33 -5.91
N TRP A 42 4.65 9.73 -6.99
CA TRP A 42 4.78 10.32 -8.32
C TRP A 42 3.73 9.83 -9.32
N ILE A 43 2.69 9.12 -8.88
CA ILE A 43 1.66 8.57 -9.79
C ILE A 43 0.95 9.71 -10.54
N GLY A 44 0.70 10.84 -9.89
CA GLY A 44 0.08 11.99 -10.52
C GLY A 44 0.89 12.53 -11.71
N GLU A 45 2.21 12.62 -11.55
CA GLU A 45 3.14 13.10 -12.57
C GLU A 45 3.44 12.05 -13.64
N LEU A 46 3.45 10.77 -13.26
CA LEU A 46 3.71 9.66 -14.16
C LEU A 46 2.56 9.45 -15.16
N PHE A 47 1.33 9.71 -14.72
CA PHE A 47 0.12 9.54 -15.50
C PHE A 47 -0.73 10.82 -15.52
N PRO A 48 -0.25 11.90 -16.17
CA PRO A 48 -0.89 13.21 -16.12
C PRO A 48 -2.28 13.26 -16.77
N GLU A 49 -2.60 12.28 -17.61
CA GLU A 49 -3.90 12.14 -18.27
C GLU A 49 -5.02 11.63 -17.35
N TYR A 50 -4.67 11.11 -16.17
CA TYR A 50 -5.65 10.60 -15.21
C TYR A 50 -5.76 11.51 -13.99
N ASP A 51 -6.98 11.81 -13.58
CA ASP A 51 -7.24 12.61 -12.37
C ASP A 51 -7.39 11.73 -11.11
N LYS A 52 -7.60 10.42 -11.28
CA LYS A 52 -7.74 9.46 -10.20
C LYS A 52 -7.09 8.12 -10.57
N ALA A 53 -6.40 7.50 -9.62
CA ALA A 53 -5.72 6.23 -9.82
C ALA A 53 -5.81 5.34 -8.56
N ILE A 54 -5.90 4.03 -8.76
CA ILE A 54 -5.66 3.05 -7.69
C ILE A 54 -4.20 2.64 -7.74
N TYR A 55 -3.49 2.80 -6.62
CA TYR A 55 -2.16 2.24 -6.41
C TYR A 55 -2.26 0.93 -5.63
N LEU A 56 -1.51 -0.07 -6.06
CA LEU A 56 -1.39 -1.36 -5.36
C LEU A 56 0.09 -1.73 -5.23
N ASP A 57 0.50 -2.14 -4.04
CA ASP A 57 1.79 -2.81 -3.87
C ASP A 57 1.76 -4.17 -4.60
N CYS A 58 2.91 -4.63 -5.06
CA CYS A 58 3.04 -5.86 -5.87
C CYS A 58 2.78 -7.15 -5.07
N ASP A 59 2.69 -7.08 -3.76
CA ASP A 59 2.41 -8.17 -2.83
C ASP A 59 0.93 -8.20 -2.38
N THR A 60 0.03 -7.89 -3.31
CA THR A 60 -1.42 -7.92 -3.10
C THR A 60 -2.12 -8.97 -3.95
N VAL A 61 -3.28 -9.44 -3.47
CA VAL A 61 -4.24 -10.24 -4.24
C VAL A 61 -5.58 -9.54 -4.23
N VAL A 62 -6.09 -9.23 -5.42
CA VAL A 62 -7.40 -8.59 -5.61
C VAL A 62 -8.47 -9.67 -5.68
N CYS A 63 -9.46 -9.59 -4.79
CA CYS A 63 -10.53 -10.57 -4.66
C CYS A 63 -11.90 -10.05 -5.13
N HIS A 64 -12.08 -8.71 -5.17
CA HIS A 64 -13.33 -8.06 -5.61
C HIS A 64 -13.09 -7.13 -6.81
N ASP A 65 -14.17 -6.72 -7.45
CA ASP A 65 -14.12 -5.74 -8.52
C ASP A 65 -13.61 -4.38 -7.98
N LEU A 66 -12.49 -3.92 -8.54
CA LEU A 66 -11.90 -2.63 -8.19
C LEU A 66 -12.76 -1.43 -8.62
N ALA A 67 -13.77 -1.62 -9.47
CA ALA A 67 -14.70 -0.56 -9.81
C ALA A 67 -15.44 -0.03 -8.58
N GLU A 68 -15.73 -0.89 -7.59
CA GLU A 68 -16.32 -0.46 -6.32
C GLU A 68 -15.39 0.51 -5.57
N LEU A 69 -14.10 0.18 -5.48
CA LEU A 69 -13.10 1.05 -4.85
C LEU A 69 -12.92 2.34 -5.64
N TYR A 70 -12.89 2.24 -6.98
CA TYR A 70 -12.69 3.39 -7.86
C TYR A 70 -13.86 4.38 -7.83
N GLN A 71 -15.07 3.96 -7.44
CA GLN A 71 -16.26 4.82 -7.32
C GLN A 71 -16.23 5.71 -6.07
N GLU A 72 -15.40 5.41 -5.07
CA GLU A 72 -15.28 6.25 -3.88
C GLU A 72 -14.94 7.70 -4.29
N ASP A 73 -15.60 8.66 -3.62
CA ASP A 73 -15.41 10.08 -3.91
C ASP A 73 -14.19 10.65 -3.18
N VAL A 74 -13.21 11.07 -3.95
CA VAL A 74 -11.97 11.65 -3.45
C VAL A 74 -11.78 13.14 -3.80
N GLN A 75 -12.85 13.83 -4.25
CA GLN A 75 -12.73 15.22 -4.76
C GLN A 75 -12.10 16.17 -3.74
N ASP A 76 -12.49 16.06 -2.47
CA ASP A 76 -12.03 16.94 -1.39
C ASP A 76 -10.81 16.36 -0.63
N THR A 77 -10.25 15.25 -1.10
CA THR A 77 -9.14 14.56 -0.44
C THR A 77 -7.93 14.42 -1.35
N ALA A 78 -6.77 14.19 -0.77
CA ALA A 78 -5.56 13.86 -1.54
C ALA A 78 -5.47 12.36 -1.82
N VAL A 79 -5.96 11.55 -0.89
CA VAL A 79 -5.84 10.10 -0.96
C VAL A 79 -6.95 9.43 -0.14
N ALA A 80 -7.37 8.24 -0.56
CA ALA A 80 -8.14 7.32 0.25
C ALA A 80 -7.32 6.06 0.56
N GLY A 81 -7.47 5.52 1.78
CA GLY A 81 -6.76 4.31 2.20
C GLY A 81 -7.38 3.69 3.46
N VAL A 82 -7.00 2.45 3.73
CA VAL A 82 -7.41 1.74 4.94
C VAL A 82 -6.42 2.06 6.06
N VAL A 83 -6.93 2.29 7.27
CA VAL A 83 -6.06 2.44 8.47
C VAL A 83 -5.12 1.25 8.58
N ASP A 84 -3.88 1.54 8.95
CA ASP A 84 -2.91 0.48 9.25
C ASP A 84 -3.39 -0.31 10.48
N PHE A 85 -3.52 -1.64 10.35
CA PHE A 85 -3.93 -2.51 11.45
C PHE A 85 -2.80 -2.67 12.45
N ALA A 86 -2.39 -1.55 13.00
CA ALA A 86 -1.20 -1.42 13.82
C ALA A 86 -1.32 -2.15 15.16
N THR A 87 -0.25 -2.84 15.55
CA THR A 87 -0.11 -3.37 16.89
C THR A 87 0.00 -2.24 17.93
N PRO A 88 -0.25 -2.50 19.23
CA PRO A 88 -0.08 -1.48 20.26
C PRO A 88 1.30 -0.81 20.28
N ALA A 89 2.36 -1.54 19.92
CA ALA A 89 3.71 -1.00 19.81
C ALA A 89 3.83 0.00 18.65
N VAL A 90 3.27 -0.34 17.50
CA VAL A 90 3.22 0.52 16.32
C VAL A 90 2.36 1.76 16.58
N CYS A 91 1.22 1.63 17.26
CA CYS A 91 0.38 2.76 17.68
C CYS A 91 1.17 3.76 18.54
N ARG A 92 1.97 3.26 19.51
CA ARG A 92 2.84 4.12 20.33
C ARG A 92 3.91 4.81 19.51
N ARG A 93 4.51 4.12 18.53
CA ARG A 93 5.48 4.73 17.61
C ARG A 93 4.85 5.85 16.79
N ILE A 94 3.69 5.59 16.16
CA ILE A 94 2.97 6.60 15.35
C ILE A 94 2.70 7.85 16.17
N SER A 95 2.19 7.71 17.39
CA SER A 95 1.88 8.88 18.24
C SER A 95 3.13 9.57 18.74
N GLY A 96 4.15 8.84 19.18
CA GLY A 96 5.37 9.41 19.77
C GLY A 96 6.33 9.99 18.74
N GLN A 97 6.46 9.38 17.57
CA GLN A 97 7.43 9.81 16.55
C GLN A 97 6.82 10.77 15.53
N LEU A 98 5.55 10.58 15.15
CA LEU A 98 4.90 11.35 14.09
C LEU A 98 3.88 12.36 14.63
N GLY A 99 3.47 12.25 15.90
CA GLY A 99 2.41 13.08 16.49
C GLY A 99 1.02 12.82 15.87
N LEU A 100 0.82 11.65 15.23
CA LEU A 100 -0.43 11.25 14.61
C LEU A 100 -1.20 10.28 15.50
N SER A 101 -2.53 10.27 15.38
CA SER A 101 -3.34 9.17 15.91
C SER A 101 -3.20 7.94 14.99
N ALA A 102 -3.02 6.76 15.58
CA ALA A 102 -3.01 5.53 14.80
C ALA A 102 -4.32 5.31 14.01
N LYS A 103 -5.45 5.85 14.51
CA LYS A 103 -6.74 5.83 13.80
C LYS A 103 -6.80 6.76 12.58
N GLN A 104 -5.81 7.60 12.41
CA GLN A 104 -5.65 8.54 11.30
C GLN A 104 -4.46 8.18 10.40
N TYR A 105 -3.86 7.03 10.61
CA TYR A 105 -2.68 6.57 9.90
C TYR A 105 -3.05 5.40 8.99
N ILE A 106 -3.00 5.62 7.67
CA ILE A 106 -3.34 4.62 6.66
C ILE A 106 -2.10 3.83 6.23
N ASN A 107 -2.32 2.57 5.85
CA ASN A 107 -1.32 1.77 5.16
C ASN A 107 -1.19 2.23 3.71
N SER A 108 0.04 2.37 3.20
CA SER A 108 0.33 2.94 1.89
C SER A 108 0.32 1.94 0.73
N GLY A 109 0.08 0.65 0.99
CA GLY A 109 0.16 -0.38 -0.05
C GLY A 109 -1.10 -0.54 -0.91
N VAL A 110 -2.24 0.02 -0.48
CA VAL A 110 -3.46 0.14 -1.27
C VAL A 110 -4.01 1.54 -1.10
N LEU A 111 -4.01 2.32 -2.19
CA LEU A 111 -4.44 3.72 -2.17
C LEU A 111 -5.37 4.02 -3.36
N LEU A 112 -6.41 4.80 -3.12
CA LEU A 112 -7.11 5.51 -4.18
C LEU A 112 -6.63 6.96 -4.15
N MET A 113 -5.91 7.38 -5.18
CA MET A 113 -5.24 8.67 -5.22
C MET A 113 -6.04 9.68 -6.06
N ASN A 114 -6.20 10.89 -5.54
CA ASN A 114 -6.61 12.04 -6.31
C ASN A 114 -5.38 12.62 -7.03
N ALA A 115 -5.07 12.06 -8.21
CA ALA A 115 -3.88 12.41 -8.96
C ALA A 115 -3.88 13.88 -9.41
N ALA A 116 -5.06 14.47 -9.66
CA ALA A 116 -5.18 15.90 -9.98
C ALA A 116 -4.69 16.76 -8.80
N VAL A 117 -5.12 16.46 -7.58
CA VAL A 117 -4.70 17.15 -6.36
C VAL A 117 -3.21 16.94 -6.08
N TRP A 118 -2.69 15.72 -6.28
CA TRP A 118 -1.26 15.45 -6.12
C TRP A 118 -0.42 16.34 -7.00
N ARG A 119 -0.81 16.51 -8.28
CA ARG A 119 -0.12 17.41 -9.23
C ARG A 119 -0.28 18.88 -8.85
N SER A 120 -1.54 19.34 -8.65
CA SER A 120 -1.81 20.77 -8.43
C SER A 120 -1.14 21.32 -7.17
N ASP A 121 -1.03 20.52 -6.14
CA ASP A 121 -0.49 20.90 -4.85
C ASP A 121 0.97 20.49 -4.65
N HIS A 122 1.59 19.89 -5.68
CA HIS A 122 2.99 19.43 -5.65
C HIS A 122 3.30 18.52 -4.47
N LEU A 123 2.38 17.55 -4.19
CA LEU A 123 2.48 16.71 -2.99
C LEU A 123 3.67 15.76 -3.02
N ALA A 124 4.14 15.34 -4.19
CA ALA A 124 5.33 14.50 -4.31
C ALA A 124 6.58 15.22 -3.81
N GLU A 125 6.80 16.47 -4.26
CA GLU A 125 7.92 17.31 -3.79
C GLU A 125 7.77 17.67 -2.30
N ALA A 126 6.55 17.90 -1.84
CA ALA A 126 6.27 18.13 -0.43
C ALA A 126 6.66 16.90 0.43
N CYS A 127 6.38 15.68 -0.06
CA CYS A 127 6.82 14.44 0.58
C CYS A 127 8.35 14.36 0.67
N VAL A 128 9.08 14.61 -0.43
CA VAL A 128 10.54 14.62 -0.42
C VAL A 128 11.09 15.66 0.57
N SER A 129 10.56 16.88 0.52
CA SER A 129 10.96 17.97 1.43
C SER A 129 10.70 17.61 2.89
N LYS A 130 9.57 16.94 3.16
CA LYS A 130 9.22 16.48 4.51
C LYS A 130 10.12 15.35 4.98
N LEU A 131 10.47 14.41 4.10
CA LEU A 131 11.39 13.32 4.41
C LEU A 131 12.77 13.83 4.89
N GLN A 132 13.27 14.89 4.26
CA GLN A 132 14.55 15.52 4.62
C GLN A 132 14.55 16.18 6.01
N GLN A 133 13.39 16.49 6.57
CA GLN A 133 13.22 17.11 7.87
C GLN A 133 13.16 16.10 9.02
N HIS A 134 13.10 14.81 8.69
CA HIS A 134 13.00 13.74 9.68
C HIS A 134 14.28 12.91 9.73
N ASP A 135 14.61 12.45 10.93
CA ASP A 135 15.54 11.34 11.13
C ASP A 135 14.99 10.05 10.49
N ILE A 136 15.72 8.96 10.61
CA ILE A 136 15.35 7.67 10.02
C ILE A 136 13.97 7.22 10.53
N LEU A 137 13.00 7.16 9.62
CA LEU A 137 11.65 6.68 9.85
C LEU A 137 11.58 5.15 9.70
N ALA A 138 10.59 4.53 10.35
CA ALA A 138 10.40 3.08 10.26
C ALA A 138 9.81 2.65 8.91
N CYS A 139 8.82 3.39 8.41
CA CYS A 139 8.16 3.20 7.12
C CYS A 139 8.17 4.54 6.36
N PRO A 140 9.31 4.93 5.75
CA PRO A 140 9.53 6.31 5.31
C PRO A 140 8.48 6.83 4.35
N ASP A 141 8.10 6.05 3.36
CA ASP A 141 7.11 6.41 2.34
C ASP A 141 5.71 6.55 2.95
N GLN A 142 5.33 5.61 3.81
CA GLN A 142 4.03 5.59 4.49
C GLN A 142 3.96 6.68 5.57
N ASP A 143 5.00 6.83 6.40
CA ASP A 143 5.06 7.83 7.47
C ASP A 143 4.90 9.24 6.88
N ILE A 144 5.63 9.55 5.81
CA ILE A 144 5.59 10.85 5.15
C ILE A 144 4.26 11.11 4.44
N LEU A 145 3.72 10.12 3.72
CA LEU A 145 2.40 10.23 3.08
C LEU A 145 1.34 10.61 4.13
N ASN A 146 1.32 9.93 5.26
CA ASN A 146 0.37 10.22 6.33
C ASN A 146 0.58 11.60 6.96
N LEU A 147 1.82 12.07 7.09
CA LEU A 147 2.10 13.42 7.59
C LEU A 147 1.64 14.52 6.63
N ILE A 148 1.84 14.33 5.34
CA ILE A 148 1.47 15.31 4.31
C ILE A 148 -0.05 15.33 4.08
N CYS A 149 -0.69 14.16 4.07
CA CYS A 149 -2.11 14.03 3.73
C CYS A 149 -3.05 14.02 4.94
N LYS A 150 -2.57 14.11 6.18
CA LYS A 150 -3.32 13.83 7.44
C LYS A 150 -4.73 14.44 7.53
N ASP A 151 -4.92 15.64 6.99
CA ASP A 151 -6.20 16.36 7.04
C ASP A 151 -7.04 16.18 5.75
N ARG A 152 -6.57 15.33 4.82
CA ARG A 152 -7.10 15.13 3.47
C ARG A 152 -7.13 13.66 3.08
N ILE A 153 -7.43 12.78 4.05
CA ILE A 153 -7.54 11.33 3.87
C ILE A 153 -9.01 10.92 3.95
N LEU A 154 -9.49 10.20 2.94
CA LEU A 154 -10.72 9.41 3.02
C LEU A 154 -10.39 8.02 3.57
N TYR A 155 -11.01 7.64 4.69
CA TYR A 155 -10.79 6.32 5.30
C TYR A 155 -11.71 5.29 4.68
N LEU A 156 -11.11 4.28 4.05
CA LEU A 156 -11.80 3.19 3.37
C LEU A 156 -12.20 2.08 4.35
N ASN A 157 -13.21 1.27 3.95
CA ASN A 157 -13.53 0.03 4.64
C ASN A 157 -12.32 -0.93 4.64
N GLY A 158 -12.08 -1.60 5.76
CA GLY A 158 -10.95 -2.51 5.97
C GLY A 158 -10.80 -3.61 4.92
N LYS A 159 -11.91 -4.03 4.28
CA LYS A 159 -11.89 -5.04 3.21
C LYS A 159 -10.93 -4.70 2.05
N TRP A 160 -10.69 -3.40 1.79
CA TRP A 160 -9.86 -2.94 0.69
C TRP A 160 -8.35 -2.99 0.95
N ASN A 161 -7.92 -3.34 2.17
CA ASN A 161 -6.50 -3.59 2.47
C ASN A 161 -6.39 -4.49 3.69
N VAL A 162 -6.65 -5.79 3.51
CA VAL A 162 -6.56 -6.78 4.59
C VAL A 162 -5.10 -7.13 4.82
N GLN A 163 -4.53 -6.51 5.84
CA GLN A 163 -3.13 -6.66 6.25
C GLN A 163 -3.06 -7.82 7.26
N TRP A 164 -2.97 -9.05 6.77
CA TRP A 164 -3.17 -10.24 7.58
C TRP A 164 -2.10 -10.52 8.63
N GLN A 165 -0.87 -10.06 8.41
CA GLN A 165 0.28 -10.60 9.11
C GLN A 165 0.49 -10.04 10.51
N HIS A 166 0.08 -8.80 10.80
CA HIS A 166 0.27 -8.20 12.12
C HIS A 166 -0.44 -8.95 13.26
N PHE A 167 -1.45 -9.75 12.93
CA PHE A 167 -2.26 -10.47 13.91
C PHE A 167 -2.12 -11.99 13.84
N TRP A 168 -1.47 -12.52 12.80
CA TRP A 168 -1.32 -13.96 12.64
C TRP A 168 -0.22 -14.53 13.54
N ASP A 169 0.96 -13.89 13.55
CA ASP A 169 2.11 -14.34 14.32
C ASP A 169 1.95 -14.06 15.82
N GLU A 170 1.12 -13.09 16.18
CA GLU A 170 0.86 -12.68 17.56
C GLU A 170 -0.63 -12.37 17.78
N PRO A 171 -1.51 -13.39 17.93
CA PRO A 171 -2.95 -13.19 18.12
C PRO A 171 -3.32 -12.29 19.30
N ASP A 172 -2.52 -12.29 20.37
CA ASP A 172 -2.72 -11.42 21.54
C ASP A 172 -2.58 -9.94 21.18
N ASN A 173 -1.77 -9.60 20.18
CA ASN A 173 -1.66 -8.23 19.66
C ASN A 173 -2.94 -7.77 18.98
N CYS A 174 -3.66 -8.68 18.32
CA CYS A 174 -4.95 -8.37 17.73
C CYS A 174 -5.95 -7.95 18.81
N LEU A 175 -6.10 -8.74 19.87
CA LEU A 175 -7.06 -8.48 20.94
C LEU A 175 -6.77 -7.18 21.70
N GLN A 176 -5.52 -6.72 21.70
CA GLN A 176 -5.10 -5.47 22.32
C GLN A 176 -5.09 -4.27 21.34
N SER A 177 -5.26 -4.53 20.05
CA SER A 177 -5.28 -3.49 19.03
C SER A 177 -6.62 -2.75 19.01
N PRO A 178 -6.63 -1.41 18.84
CA PRO A 178 -7.87 -0.66 18.64
C PRO A 178 -8.56 -0.95 17.30
N PHE A 179 -7.96 -1.80 16.46
CA PHE A 179 -8.44 -2.17 15.13
C PHE A 179 -8.93 -3.62 15.04
N CYS A 180 -9.01 -4.32 16.16
CA CYS A 180 -9.37 -5.74 16.21
C CYS A 180 -10.72 -6.04 15.55
N ASP A 181 -11.76 -5.27 15.90
CA ASP A 181 -13.10 -5.46 15.33
C ASP A 181 -13.10 -5.21 13.80
N MET A 182 -12.47 -4.13 13.36
CA MET A 182 -12.33 -3.80 11.94
C MET A 182 -11.58 -4.90 11.17
N PHE A 183 -10.53 -5.45 11.75
CA PHE A 183 -9.78 -6.56 11.16
C PHE A 183 -10.65 -7.81 11.02
N PHE A 184 -11.36 -8.21 12.09
CA PHE A 184 -12.23 -9.37 12.03
C PHE A 184 -13.40 -9.20 11.05
N GLU A 185 -13.92 -8.01 10.88
CA GLU A 185 -14.91 -7.70 9.85
C GLU A 185 -14.30 -7.84 8.45
N ALA A 186 -13.12 -7.25 8.23
CA ALA A 186 -12.44 -7.22 6.94
C ALA A 186 -12.08 -8.63 6.41
N ILE A 187 -11.64 -9.53 7.29
CA ILE A 187 -11.25 -10.91 6.90
C ILE A 187 -12.43 -11.79 6.52
N GLN A 188 -13.68 -11.43 6.85
CA GLN A 188 -14.85 -12.20 6.45
C GLN A 188 -15.13 -12.13 4.94
N ASN A 189 -14.80 -10.99 4.32
CA ASN A 189 -15.04 -10.77 2.89
C ASN A 189 -13.97 -9.82 2.32
N PRO A 190 -12.72 -10.28 2.19
CA PRO A 190 -11.62 -9.45 1.75
C PRO A 190 -11.78 -9.00 0.29
N GLY A 191 -11.69 -7.70 0.04
CA GLY A 191 -11.65 -7.13 -1.31
C GLY A 191 -10.25 -7.14 -1.89
N ILE A 192 -9.25 -6.79 -1.05
CA ILE A 192 -7.82 -6.88 -1.37
C ILE A 192 -7.09 -7.45 -0.16
N ILE A 193 -6.31 -8.50 -0.39
CA ILE A 193 -5.38 -9.06 0.59
C ILE A 193 -4.00 -8.51 0.31
N HIS A 194 -3.35 -7.99 1.36
CA HIS A 194 -2.03 -7.38 1.28
C HIS A 194 -1.05 -8.11 2.21
N PHE A 195 -0.04 -8.73 1.64
CA PHE A 195 0.97 -9.50 2.35
C PHE A 195 2.11 -8.59 2.86
N THR A 196 1.80 -7.74 3.84
CA THR A 196 2.59 -6.57 4.26
C THR A 196 3.97 -6.84 4.85
N SER A 197 4.36 -8.06 5.18
CA SER A 197 5.60 -8.35 5.91
C SER A 197 6.67 -9.01 5.02
N PRO A 198 7.90 -9.21 5.55
CA PRO A 198 8.94 -9.99 4.87
C PRO A 198 8.56 -11.45 4.60
N VAL A 199 7.64 -12.01 5.37
CA VAL A 199 7.09 -13.35 5.15
C VAL A 199 6.01 -13.25 4.08
N LYS A 200 6.19 -13.98 2.99
CA LYS A 200 5.31 -13.94 1.82
C LYS A 200 4.86 -15.35 1.45
N PRO A 201 3.72 -15.52 0.75
CA PRO A 201 3.26 -16.84 0.29
C PRO A 201 4.31 -17.63 -0.49
N TRP A 202 5.19 -16.94 -1.22
CA TRP A 202 6.22 -17.58 -2.05
C TRP A 202 7.50 -17.96 -1.31
N ASN A 203 7.71 -17.48 -0.09
CA ASN A 203 8.86 -17.88 0.76
C ASN A 203 8.44 -18.59 2.05
N HIS A 204 7.14 -18.63 2.34
CA HIS A 204 6.58 -19.30 3.51
C HIS A 204 5.22 -19.93 3.18
N PRO A 205 5.16 -21.25 2.94
CA PRO A 205 3.96 -21.91 2.40
C PRO A 205 2.81 -22.05 3.40
N MET A 206 3.02 -21.71 4.66
CA MET A 206 2.05 -21.87 5.74
C MET A 206 1.61 -20.51 6.25
N GLY A 207 0.46 -20.04 5.82
CA GLY A 207 -0.10 -18.77 6.27
C GLY A 207 -1.50 -18.54 5.71
N PRO A 208 -2.30 -17.64 6.30
CA PRO A 208 -3.61 -17.31 5.78
C PRO A 208 -3.52 -16.81 4.35
N TYR A 209 -4.49 -17.18 3.53
CA TYR A 209 -4.58 -16.79 2.12
C TYR A 209 -3.42 -17.25 1.22
N THR A 210 -2.47 -18.07 1.71
CA THR A 210 -1.41 -18.65 0.89
C THR A 210 -2.00 -19.48 -0.25
N ASP A 211 -3.03 -20.30 0.04
CA ASP A 211 -3.73 -21.07 -0.98
C ASP A 211 -4.38 -20.18 -2.05
N LEU A 212 -4.95 -19.05 -1.62
CA LEU A 212 -5.55 -18.09 -2.54
C LEU A 212 -4.49 -17.41 -3.43
N PHE A 213 -3.35 -17.02 -2.85
CA PHE A 213 -2.22 -16.52 -3.63
C PHE A 213 -1.81 -17.52 -4.71
N TRP A 214 -1.59 -18.78 -4.34
CA TRP A 214 -1.17 -19.82 -5.28
C TRP A 214 -2.25 -20.18 -6.29
N HIS A 215 -3.54 -20.08 -5.92
CA HIS A 215 -4.64 -20.23 -6.85
C HIS A 215 -4.56 -19.22 -8.01
N TYR A 216 -4.30 -17.94 -7.73
CA TYR A 216 -4.12 -16.93 -8.76
C TYR A 216 -2.80 -17.08 -9.50
N ALA A 217 -1.71 -17.34 -8.79
CA ALA A 217 -0.39 -17.53 -9.40
C ALA A 217 -0.38 -18.68 -10.41
N ALA A 218 -1.09 -19.78 -10.13
CA ALA A 218 -1.20 -20.93 -11.02
C ALA A 218 -1.89 -20.60 -12.37
N GLN A 219 -2.63 -19.50 -12.46
CA GLN A 219 -3.27 -19.05 -13.69
C GLN A 219 -2.32 -18.25 -14.60
N LEU A 220 -1.15 -17.86 -14.09
CA LEU A 220 -0.19 -17.10 -14.86
C LEU A 220 0.57 -18.00 -15.85
N PRO A 221 0.78 -17.56 -17.10
CA PRO A 221 1.46 -18.36 -18.12
C PRO A 221 2.92 -18.72 -17.76
N PHE A 222 3.53 -18.00 -16.83
CA PHE A 222 4.90 -18.21 -16.34
C PHE A 222 4.95 -18.84 -14.93
N PHE A 223 3.84 -19.41 -14.46
CA PHE A 223 3.76 -20.00 -13.11
C PHE A 223 4.86 -21.04 -12.83
N ARG A 224 5.24 -21.83 -13.85
CA ARG A 224 6.27 -22.86 -13.71
C ARG A 224 7.66 -22.29 -13.37
N ASP A 225 7.88 -21.00 -13.69
CA ASP A 225 9.15 -20.32 -13.45
C ASP A 225 9.22 -19.70 -12.04
N VAL A 226 8.07 -19.61 -11.34
CA VAL A 226 7.95 -19.01 -9.99
C VAL A 226 7.47 -19.99 -8.91
N SER A 227 7.34 -21.29 -9.26
CA SER A 227 6.98 -22.32 -8.28
C SER A 227 7.98 -22.34 -7.13
N PRO A 228 7.54 -22.45 -5.86
CA PRO A 228 8.46 -22.57 -4.75
C PRO A 228 9.37 -23.79 -5.00
N SER A 229 10.65 -23.60 -4.80
CA SER A 229 11.59 -24.73 -4.69
C SER A 229 11.13 -25.54 -3.47
N VAL A 230 10.58 -26.71 -3.75
CA VAL A 230 10.17 -27.71 -2.75
C VAL A 230 11.40 -28.18 -1.96
#